data_c55ba4f8f3e2705b8cad1850a481fc62
#
_entry.id   c55ba4f8f3e2705b8cad1850a481fc62
#
_cell.length_a   1.000
_cell.length_b   1.000
_cell.length_c   1.000
_cell.angle_alpha   90.00
_cell.angle_beta   90.00
_cell.angle_gamma   90.00
#
_symmetry.space_group_name_H-M   'P 1'
#
loop_
_entity.id
_entity.type
_entity.pdbx_description
1 polymer ?
#
loop_
_entity_poly.entity_id
_entity_poly.type
_entity_poly.pdbx_seq_one_letter_code
_entity_poly.pdbx_strand_id
1 'polypeptide(L)'
;MTAQQALLANASNNIANVNTPGYSRREVDILARIDPVTVDGVLRIGSGVQLGEIRRITNTFLENSLRASGAKQGKASVRNEYLGRVESIFSLSGPQVTVGSALNSFFSSINQVALNPADIDLRLDIMQRGEELVTAIRGAYQEIADTQTELDQRIAQDIDSINATTRDLATLNSGIAQKEATGVSAADERDQRDILLGKLAEKVSFKTLELPNGMINCYLDNGFPLVSEATARRLEVTTNPSFATGPLPPSLNGGILSYVTFNFGSDAAPAHLDLTQTLKNGEGSIAGALQLRGYADTANTSAFEADGELVQMAARIEAIARTLLTSVNQEYLGPDEDPSTAVHEPSAGDLNGNPPSVFGLFDFAFSGTKDADGNGLPSLTDLTSTGIDSFARILSLGFSQPEQFAAGRDSNPTAGVRTIAPGDGRNAQAIAAMRTQTQSFMAGSLTFTGTFDEMYNSSVSTVGSLKSSAQSEYDVARQAFTVTSVKRDEFSSVSLDEEFANVIKFQKAFQASARMIRTAADLLEMITRLL
;
A
#
# COMPACT_ATOMS: atom_id res chain seq x y z
N MET A 1 48.24 -31.51 -10.51
CA MET A 1 47.44 -31.43 -11.76
C MET A 1 45.95 -31.30 -11.48
N THR A 2 45.33 -32.14 -10.68
CA THR A 2 43.89 -32.08 -10.35
C THR A 2 43.45 -30.73 -9.76
N ALA A 3 44.27 -30.14 -8.86
CA ALA A 3 43.97 -28.82 -8.30
C ALA A 3 43.94 -27.68 -9.35
N GLN A 4 44.88 -27.66 -10.29
CA GLN A 4 44.91 -26.67 -11.37
C GLN A 4 43.75 -26.85 -12.36
N GLN A 5 43.31 -28.10 -12.61
CA GLN A 5 42.14 -28.35 -13.42
C GLN A 5 40.86 -27.85 -12.76
N ALA A 6 40.70 -28.07 -11.46
CA ALA A 6 39.54 -27.59 -10.71
C ALA A 6 39.51 -26.05 -10.66
N LEU A 7 40.65 -25.38 -10.44
CA LEU A 7 40.76 -23.93 -10.50
C LEU A 7 40.42 -23.37 -11.88
N LEU A 8 40.90 -24.03 -12.95
CA LEU A 8 40.58 -23.63 -14.32
C LEU A 8 39.11 -23.82 -14.63
N ALA A 9 38.49 -24.92 -14.21
CA ALA A 9 37.08 -25.17 -14.36
C ALA A 9 36.23 -24.15 -13.60
N ASN A 10 36.64 -23.78 -12.38
CA ASN A 10 35.95 -22.75 -11.58
C ASN A 10 36.03 -21.38 -12.24
N ALA A 11 37.21 -20.94 -12.70
CA ALA A 11 37.36 -19.67 -13.40
C ALA A 11 36.53 -19.64 -14.71
N SER A 12 36.51 -20.75 -15.46
CA SER A 12 35.66 -20.87 -16.64
C SER A 12 34.16 -20.82 -16.31
N ASN A 13 33.74 -21.40 -15.19
CA ASN A 13 32.36 -21.32 -14.70
C ASN A 13 31.99 -19.89 -14.28
N ASN A 14 32.87 -19.18 -13.58
CA ASN A 14 32.68 -17.76 -13.24
C ASN A 14 32.49 -16.92 -14.51
N ILE A 15 33.35 -17.09 -15.52
CA ILE A 15 33.25 -16.37 -16.81
C ILE A 15 31.92 -16.67 -17.51
N ALA A 16 31.51 -17.95 -17.55
CA ALA A 16 30.26 -18.35 -18.21
C ALA A 16 29.03 -17.73 -17.54
N ASN A 17 29.09 -17.47 -16.23
CA ASN A 17 27.97 -16.94 -15.43
C ASN A 17 28.07 -15.44 -15.12
N VAL A 18 29.00 -14.70 -15.71
CA VAL A 18 29.18 -13.24 -15.42
C VAL A 18 27.90 -12.43 -15.61
N ASN A 19 27.05 -12.80 -16.57
CA ASN A 19 25.78 -12.13 -16.87
C ASN A 19 24.56 -12.83 -16.25
N THR A 20 24.77 -13.87 -15.41
CA THR A 20 23.67 -14.59 -14.76
C THR A 20 23.21 -13.78 -13.53
N PRO A 21 21.97 -13.27 -13.49
CA PRO A 21 21.48 -12.50 -12.34
C PRO A 21 21.56 -13.32 -11.04
N GLY A 22 22.09 -12.69 -9.99
CA GLY A 22 22.21 -13.32 -8.67
C GLY A 22 23.37 -14.29 -8.50
N TYR A 23 24.15 -14.53 -9.56
CA TYR A 23 25.35 -15.37 -9.46
C TYR A 23 26.43 -14.69 -8.60
N SER A 24 26.97 -15.41 -7.63
CA SER A 24 28.08 -14.98 -6.80
C SER A 24 29.37 -15.64 -7.28
N ARG A 25 30.46 -14.85 -7.41
CA ARG A 25 31.79 -15.35 -7.74
C ARG A 25 32.18 -16.50 -6.81
N ARG A 26 32.79 -17.54 -7.36
CA ARG A 26 33.24 -18.72 -6.62
C ARG A 26 34.73 -18.79 -6.57
N GLU A 27 35.23 -19.19 -5.41
CA GLU A 27 36.65 -19.45 -5.19
C GLU A 27 36.82 -20.87 -4.65
N VAL A 28 37.88 -21.56 -5.12
CA VAL A 28 38.25 -22.92 -4.66
C VAL A 28 39.33 -22.77 -3.62
N ASP A 29 39.08 -23.19 -2.39
CA ASP A 29 40.10 -23.24 -1.36
C ASP A 29 41.13 -24.33 -1.67
N ILE A 30 42.40 -24.02 -1.51
CA ILE A 30 43.51 -24.95 -1.68
C ILE A 30 44.19 -25.13 -0.34
N LEU A 31 44.22 -26.36 0.16
CA LEU A 31 44.84 -26.72 1.41
C LEU A 31 46.15 -27.45 1.15
N ALA A 32 47.19 -27.10 1.88
CA ALA A 32 48.42 -27.88 1.84
C ALA A 32 48.17 -29.26 2.46
N ARG A 33 48.57 -30.33 1.75
CA ARG A 33 48.44 -31.68 2.28
C ARG A 33 49.60 -31.93 3.27
N ILE A 34 49.24 -32.17 4.55
CA ILE A 34 50.18 -32.32 5.67
C ILE A 34 50.42 -33.81 5.98
N ASP A 35 50.57 -34.66 4.98
CA ASP A 35 51.03 -36.04 5.23
C ASP A 35 52.59 -36.01 5.30
N PRO A 36 53.21 -36.25 6.45
CA PRO A 36 54.67 -36.33 6.51
C PRO A 36 55.13 -37.64 5.89
N VAL A 37 55.57 -37.60 4.63
CA VAL A 37 56.38 -38.71 4.09
C VAL A 37 57.78 -38.57 4.68
N THR A 38 58.09 -39.38 5.68
CA THR A 38 59.44 -39.52 6.21
C THR A 38 60.21 -40.48 5.28
N VAL A 39 61.13 -39.91 4.49
CA VAL A 39 62.18 -40.69 3.86
C VAL A 39 63.40 -40.52 4.74
N ASP A 40 63.84 -41.59 5.37
CA ASP A 40 65.05 -41.69 6.23
C ASP A 40 65.19 -40.64 7.33
N GLY A 41 64.13 -40.23 8.01
CA GLY A 41 64.17 -39.46 9.27
C GLY A 41 64.64 -38.00 9.18
N VAL A 42 65.00 -37.48 8.01
CA VAL A 42 65.67 -36.17 7.90
C VAL A 42 65.02 -35.16 6.94
N LEU A 43 64.22 -35.60 5.96
CA LEU A 43 63.60 -34.68 4.97
C LEU A 43 62.08 -34.76 4.96
N ARG A 44 61.44 -33.69 5.37
CA ARG A 44 59.96 -33.49 5.19
C ARG A 44 59.74 -32.90 3.81
N ILE A 45 59.36 -33.68 2.84
CA ILE A 45 58.89 -33.22 1.53
C ILE A 45 57.39 -33.08 1.63
N GLY A 46 56.86 -31.90 1.29
CA GLY A 46 55.39 -31.66 1.26
C GLY A 46 54.70 -32.60 0.26
N SER A 47 53.56 -33.17 0.64
CA SER A 47 52.79 -34.13 -0.19
C SER A 47 51.83 -33.43 -1.19
N GLY A 48 52.09 -32.15 -1.47
CA GLY A 48 51.33 -31.36 -2.45
C GLY A 48 50.12 -30.63 -1.85
N VAL A 49 49.09 -30.44 -2.66
CA VAL A 49 47.88 -29.70 -2.28
C VAL A 49 46.67 -30.58 -2.46
N GLN A 50 45.67 -30.39 -1.60
CA GLN A 50 44.34 -30.95 -1.75
C GLN A 50 43.32 -29.83 -2.03
N LEU A 51 42.25 -30.18 -2.76
CA LEU A 51 41.13 -29.29 -2.98
C LEU A 51 40.34 -29.17 -1.67
N GLY A 52 40.07 -27.95 -1.24
CA GLY A 52 39.13 -27.63 -0.21
C GLY A 52 37.74 -27.42 -0.78
N GLU A 53 36.97 -26.64 -0.11
CA GLU A 53 35.56 -26.32 -0.48
C GLU A 53 35.50 -25.25 -1.58
N ILE A 54 34.46 -25.31 -2.41
CA ILE A 54 34.09 -24.21 -3.32
C ILE A 54 33.27 -23.22 -2.52
N ARG A 55 33.83 -22.05 -2.29
CA ARG A 55 33.23 -21.01 -1.49
C ARG A 55 32.67 -19.88 -2.37
N ARG A 56 31.48 -19.40 -2.05
CA ARG A 56 30.89 -18.19 -2.63
C ARG A 56 31.51 -16.94 -1.99
N ILE A 57 31.83 -15.95 -2.80
CA ILE A 57 32.29 -14.65 -2.33
C ILE A 57 31.06 -13.76 -2.08
N THR A 58 30.57 -13.78 -0.86
CA THR A 58 29.40 -13.01 -0.42
C THR A 58 29.69 -12.28 0.89
N ASN A 59 28.97 -11.17 1.11
CA ASN A 59 29.05 -10.41 2.35
C ASN A 59 27.64 -10.33 2.99
N THR A 60 27.46 -11.03 4.09
CA THR A 60 26.18 -11.12 4.81
C THR A 60 25.63 -9.75 5.20
N PHE A 61 26.49 -8.79 5.54
CA PHE A 61 26.05 -7.43 5.87
C PHE A 61 25.48 -6.73 4.64
N LEU A 62 26.13 -6.84 3.46
CA LEU A 62 25.63 -6.24 2.22
C LEU A 62 24.34 -6.91 1.76
N GLU A 63 24.24 -8.23 1.86
CA GLU A 63 23.00 -8.97 1.54
C GLU A 63 21.84 -8.55 2.45
N ASN A 64 22.06 -8.43 3.75
CA ASN A 64 21.04 -7.94 4.69
C ASN A 64 20.64 -6.48 4.40
N SER A 65 21.61 -5.63 4.08
CA SER A 65 21.38 -4.22 3.74
C SER A 65 20.61 -4.08 2.44
N LEU A 66 20.88 -4.94 1.44
CA LEU A 66 20.16 -4.97 0.17
C LEU A 66 18.69 -5.37 0.39
N ARG A 67 18.44 -6.41 1.18
CA ARG A 67 17.09 -6.84 1.55
C ARG A 67 16.32 -5.74 2.30
N ALA A 68 16.96 -5.10 3.26
CA ALA A 68 16.33 -4.00 4.01
C ALA A 68 16.00 -2.78 3.13
N SER A 69 16.90 -2.42 2.19
CA SER A 69 16.61 -1.33 1.24
C SER A 69 15.56 -1.72 0.20
N GLY A 70 15.52 -2.99 -0.23
CA GLY A 70 14.46 -3.53 -1.10
C GLY A 70 13.08 -3.46 -0.45
N ALA A 71 12.98 -3.81 0.84
CA ALA A 71 11.74 -3.70 1.59
C ALA A 71 11.24 -2.24 1.69
N LYS A 72 12.13 -1.29 2.01
CA LYS A 72 11.79 0.14 2.03
C LYS A 72 11.34 0.65 0.67
N GLN A 73 12.01 0.23 -0.41
CA GLN A 73 11.62 0.59 -1.76
C GLN A 73 10.25 0.02 -2.13
N GLY A 74 9.96 -1.24 -1.77
CA GLY A 74 8.67 -1.87 -1.99
C GLY A 74 7.52 -1.10 -1.33
N LYS A 75 7.68 -0.71 -0.06
CA LYS A 75 6.72 0.13 0.67
C LYS A 75 6.50 1.49 0.02
N ALA A 76 7.59 2.22 -0.23
CA ALA A 76 7.54 3.55 -0.81
C ALA A 76 6.96 3.55 -2.24
N SER A 77 7.22 2.50 -3.03
CA SER A 77 6.68 2.34 -4.38
C SER A 77 5.15 2.26 -4.37
N VAL A 78 4.57 1.43 -3.50
CA VAL A 78 3.10 1.31 -3.38
C VAL A 78 2.48 2.61 -2.93
N ARG A 79 3.02 3.26 -1.90
CA ARG A 79 2.50 4.54 -1.42
C ARG A 79 2.55 5.62 -2.50
N ASN A 80 3.68 5.73 -3.21
CA ASN A 80 3.85 6.70 -4.29
C ASN A 80 2.89 6.47 -5.46
N GLU A 81 2.67 5.22 -5.85
CA GLU A 81 1.76 4.82 -6.93
C GLU A 81 0.31 5.22 -6.61
N TYR A 82 -0.20 4.79 -5.46
CA TYR A 82 -1.61 4.98 -5.13
C TYR A 82 -1.94 6.42 -4.68
N LEU A 83 -1.04 7.11 -3.99
CA LEU A 83 -1.22 8.54 -3.69
C LEU A 83 -1.20 9.40 -4.96
N GLY A 84 -0.49 8.99 -6.01
CA GLY A 84 -0.56 9.66 -7.31
C GLY A 84 -1.94 9.54 -7.98
N ARG A 85 -2.62 8.41 -7.81
CA ARG A 85 -4.01 8.24 -8.29
C ARG A 85 -4.98 9.09 -7.49
N VAL A 86 -4.83 9.10 -6.16
CA VAL A 86 -5.66 9.94 -5.29
C VAL A 86 -5.46 11.43 -5.57
N GLU A 87 -4.24 11.87 -5.84
CA GLU A 87 -3.95 13.25 -6.23
C GLU A 87 -4.75 13.68 -7.46
N SER A 88 -4.94 12.78 -8.44
CA SER A 88 -5.73 13.09 -9.65
C SER A 88 -7.20 13.38 -9.36
N ILE A 89 -7.78 12.77 -8.32
CA ILE A 89 -9.17 13.01 -7.88
C ILE A 89 -9.36 14.45 -7.36
N PHE A 90 -8.35 14.97 -6.65
CA PHE A 90 -8.36 16.30 -6.07
C PHE A 90 -7.74 17.38 -6.97
N SER A 91 -7.19 17.02 -8.13
CA SER A 91 -6.49 17.95 -9.01
C SER A 91 -7.42 19.05 -9.52
N LEU A 92 -6.99 20.30 -9.37
CA LEU A 92 -7.67 21.48 -9.90
C LEU A 92 -7.48 21.67 -11.41
N SER A 93 -6.58 20.91 -12.04
CA SER A 93 -6.14 21.07 -13.42
C SER A 93 -6.45 19.81 -14.24
N GLY A 94 -7.68 19.66 -14.71
CA GLY A 94 -8.06 18.52 -15.55
C GLY A 94 -9.35 18.81 -16.33
N PRO A 95 -9.69 17.99 -17.33
CA PRO A 95 -10.95 18.13 -18.07
C PRO A 95 -12.18 17.70 -17.28
N GLN A 96 -11.99 17.11 -16.09
CA GLN A 96 -13.08 16.63 -15.24
C GLN A 96 -13.56 17.72 -14.28
N VAL A 97 -14.87 17.70 -14.00
CA VAL A 97 -15.47 18.55 -12.98
C VAL A 97 -15.04 18.06 -11.62
N THR A 98 -14.27 18.87 -10.88
CA THR A 98 -13.84 18.56 -9.52
C THR A 98 -14.90 18.99 -8.51
N VAL A 99 -14.90 18.43 -7.29
CA VAL A 99 -15.82 18.84 -6.23
C VAL A 99 -15.72 20.35 -5.96
N GLY A 100 -14.51 20.94 -5.97
CA GLY A 100 -14.31 22.37 -5.77
C GLY A 100 -14.89 23.22 -6.90
N SER A 101 -14.70 22.84 -8.16
CA SER A 101 -15.28 23.55 -9.31
C SER A 101 -16.81 23.42 -9.34
N ALA A 102 -17.35 22.24 -8.99
CA ALA A 102 -18.78 22.02 -8.88
C ALA A 102 -19.43 22.82 -7.76
N LEU A 103 -18.81 22.90 -6.57
CA LEU A 103 -19.26 23.78 -5.47
C LEU A 103 -19.31 25.25 -5.91
N ASN A 104 -18.27 25.73 -6.58
CA ASN A 104 -18.21 27.08 -7.09
C ASN A 104 -19.33 27.38 -8.10
N SER A 105 -19.55 26.49 -9.06
CA SER A 105 -20.60 26.62 -10.06
C SER A 105 -21.98 26.60 -9.44
N PHE A 106 -22.23 25.70 -8.49
CA PHE A 106 -23.49 25.55 -7.79
C PHE A 106 -23.86 26.80 -6.99
N PHE A 107 -22.99 27.29 -6.10
CA PHE A 107 -23.27 28.51 -5.35
C PHE A 107 -23.37 29.75 -6.24
N SER A 108 -22.66 29.79 -7.37
CA SER A 108 -22.78 30.85 -8.37
C SER A 108 -24.14 30.86 -9.04
N SER A 109 -24.68 29.69 -9.42
CA SER A 109 -26.03 29.59 -10.02
C SER A 109 -27.12 30.01 -9.03
N ILE A 110 -26.99 29.63 -7.74
CA ILE A 110 -27.91 30.10 -6.69
C ILE A 110 -27.90 31.63 -6.58
N ASN A 111 -26.72 32.24 -6.63
CA ASN A 111 -26.61 33.71 -6.59
C ASN A 111 -27.29 34.41 -7.79
N GLN A 112 -27.28 33.77 -8.97
CA GLN A 112 -28.00 34.29 -10.14
C GLN A 112 -29.52 34.21 -9.96
N VAL A 113 -30.05 33.12 -9.41
CA VAL A 113 -31.47 32.99 -9.07
C VAL A 113 -31.86 33.97 -7.98
N ALA A 114 -31.01 34.30 -7.00
CA ALA A 114 -31.28 35.30 -6.00
C ALA A 114 -31.59 36.68 -6.61
N LEU A 115 -31.02 37.01 -7.77
CA LEU A 115 -31.25 38.26 -8.50
C LEU A 115 -32.52 38.23 -9.36
N ASN A 116 -32.90 37.07 -9.89
CA ASN A 116 -34.08 36.87 -10.75
C ASN A 116 -34.84 35.58 -10.36
N PRO A 117 -35.53 35.53 -9.22
CA PRO A 117 -36.06 34.30 -8.65
C PRO A 117 -37.19 33.63 -9.46
N ALA A 118 -37.90 34.41 -10.30
CA ALA A 118 -38.97 33.92 -11.14
C ALA A 118 -38.51 33.29 -12.48
N ASP A 119 -37.22 33.43 -12.82
CA ASP A 119 -36.66 32.92 -14.06
C ASP A 119 -36.45 31.39 -14.00
N ILE A 120 -37.19 30.67 -14.85
CA ILE A 120 -37.18 29.21 -14.91
C ILE A 120 -35.86 28.67 -15.47
N ASP A 121 -35.20 29.38 -16.40
CA ASP A 121 -33.95 28.94 -17.00
C ASP A 121 -32.81 28.97 -15.97
N LEU A 122 -32.79 30.01 -15.10
CA LEU A 122 -31.84 30.08 -14.00
C LEU A 122 -32.10 28.99 -12.93
N ARG A 123 -33.35 28.66 -12.66
CA ARG A 123 -33.72 27.55 -11.75
C ARG A 123 -33.32 26.19 -12.34
N LEU A 124 -33.44 26.01 -13.65
CA LEU A 124 -32.97 24.82 -14.36
C LEU A 124 -31.44 24.71 -14.25
N ASP A 125 -30.69 25.84 -14.37
CA ASP A 125 -29.24 25.84 -14.18
C ASP A 125 -28.83 25.40 -12.77
N ILE A 126 -29.53 25.87 -11.69
CA ILE A 126 -29.28 25.36 -10.32
C ILE A 126 -29.45 23.84 -10.26
N MET A 127 -30.51 23.30 -10.85
CA MET A 127 -30.74 21.86 -10.83
C MET A 127 -29.60 21.12 -11.53
N GLN A 128 -29.15 21.58 -12.70
CA GLN A 128 -28.05 21.00 -13.43
C GLN A 128 -26.71 21.09 -12.65
N ARG A 129 -26.41 22.27 -12.07
CA ARG A 129 -25.18 22.44 -11.26
C ARG A 129 -25.23 21.65 -9.96
N GLY A 130 -26.42 21.49 -9.37
CA GLY A 130 -26.61 20.61 -8.21
C GLY A 130 -26.36 19.14 -8.54
N GLU A 131 -26.88 18.66 -9.66
CA GLU A 131 -26.62 17.31 -10.18
C GLU A 131 -25.13 17.09 -10.49
N GLU A 132 -24.45 18.09 -11.09
CA GLU A 132 -23.01 18.07 -11.32
C GLU A 132 -22.24 17.97 -9.98
N LEU A 133 -22.64 18.73 -8.96
CA LEU A 133 -22.01 18.69 -7.63
C LEU A 133 -22.19 17.34 -6.96
N VAL A 134 -23.43 16.83 -6.95
CA VAL A 134 -23.74 15.50 -6.40
C VAL A 134 -22.91 14.42 -7.11
N THR A 135 -22.85 14.47 -8.44
CA THR A 135 -22.06 13.52 -9.25
C THR A 135 -20.57 13.62 -8.96
N ALA A 136 -20.03 14.83 -8.81
CA ALA A 136 -18.63 15.06 -8.48
C ALA A 136 -18.27 14.52 -7.08
N ILE A 137 -19.11 14.74 -6.08
CA ILE A 137 -18.93 14.23 -4.70
C ILE A 137 -18.97 12.70 -4.69
N ARG A 138 -20.00 12.12 -5.30
CA ARG A 138 -20.18 10.65 -5.39
C ARG A 138 -19.03 10.01 -6.14
N GLY A 139 -18.62 10.59 -7.28
CA GLY A 139 -17.52 10.09 -8.10
C GLY A 139 -16.18 10.12 -7.35
N ALA A 140 -15.86 11.25 -6.72
CA ALA A 140 -14.62 11.37 -5.94
C ALA A 140 -14.57 10.38 -4.76
N TYR A 141 -15.67 10.23 -4.03
CA TYR A 141 -15.75 9.24 -2.95
C TYR A 141 -15.60 7.81 -3.47
N GLN A 142 -16.33 7.47 -4.54
CA GLN A 142 -16.31 6.11 -5.10
C GLN A 142 -14.92 5.72 -5.62
N GLU A 143 -14.20 6.62 -6.26
CA GLU A 143 -12.85 6.35 -6.77
C GLU A 143 -11.85 6.09 -5.63
N ILE A 144 -11.98 6.79 -4.49
CA ILE A 144 -11.19 6.50 -3.29
C ILE A 144 -11.56 5.12 -2.71
N ALA A 145 -12.85 4.81 -2.64
CA ALA A 145 -13.33 3.54 -2.11
C ALA A 145 -12.93 2.34 -2.99
N ASP A 146 -12.95 2.51 -4.32
CA ASP A 146 -12.47 1.51 -5.28
C ASP A 146 -10.97 1.30 -5.17
N THR A 147 -10.21 2.39 -4.97
CA THR A 147 -8.76 2.33 -4.70
C THR A 147 -8.46 1.54 -3.42
N GLN A 148 -9.26 1.71 -2.36
CA GLN A 148 -9.14 0.92 -1.13
C GLN A 148 -9.40 -0.58 -1.39
N THR A 149 -10.41 -0.89 -2.19
CA THR A 149 -10.74 -2.28 -2.56
C THR A 149 -9.64 -2.92 -3.40
N GLU A 150 -9.05 -2.17 -4.35
CA GLU A 150 -7.92 -2.64 -5.16
C GLU A 150 -6.69 -2.94 -4.28
N LEU A 151 -6.39 -2.08 -3.29
CA LEU A 151 -5.32 -2.34 -2.34
C LEU A 151 -5.56 -3.61 -1.51
N ASP A 152 -6.81 -3.87 -1.13
CA ASP A 152 -7.18 -5.11 -0.41
C ASP A 152 -6.92 -6.35 -1.26
N GLN A 153 -7.27 -6.31 -2.55
CA GLN A 153 -6.98 -7.38 -3.50
C GLN A 153 -5.47 -7.54 -3.74
N ARG A 154 -4.72 -6.45 -3.81
CA ARG A 154 -3.26 -6.47 -3.93
C ARG A 154 -2.60 -7.13 -2.73
N ILE A 155 -3.09 -6.88 -1.51
CA ILE A 155 -2.59 -7.55 -0.30
C ILE A 155 -2.78 -9.06 -0.43
N ALA A 156 -3.94 -9.53 -0.91
CA ALA A 156 -4.18 -10.95 -1.12
C ALA A 156 -3.18 -11.56 -2.13
N GLN A 157 -2.94 -10.89 -3.25
CA GLN A 157 -1.96 -11.31 -4.26
C GLN A 157 -0.52 -11.32 -3.73
N ASP A 158 -0.16 -10.32 -2.92
CA ASP A 158 1.16 -10.26 -2.29
C ASP A 158 1.35 -11.40 -1.27
N ILE A 159 0.32 -11.76 -0.52
CA ILE A 159 0.33 -12.92 0.40
C ILE A 159 0.47 -14.24 -0.37
N ASP A 160 -0.22 -14.40 -1.49
CA ASP A 160 -0.05 -15.60 -2.34
C ASP A 160 1.38 -15.70 -2.88
N SER A 161 1.97 -14.58 -3.30
CA SER A 161 3.37 -14.50 -3.74
C SER A 161 4.36 -14.84 -2.61
N ILE A 162 4.11 -14.34 -1.39
CA ILE A 162 4.90 -14.70 -0.19
C ILE A 162 4.80 -16.20 0.08
N ASN A 163 3.61 -16.77 0.06
CA ASN A 163 3.39 -18.21 0.29
C ASN A 163 4.11 -19.08 -0.75
N ALA A 164 4.14 -18.67 -2.01
CA ALA A 164 4.90 -19.34 -3.05
C ALA A 164 6.41 -19.25 -2.77
N THR A 165 6.92 -18.04 -2.54
CA THR A 165 8.35 -17.78 -2.30
C THR A 165 8.86 -18.52 -1.04
N THR A 166 8.10 -18.52 0.04
CA THR A 166 8.49 -19.22 1.29
C THR A 166 8.50 -20.74 1.12
N ARG A 167 7.60 -21.30 0.31
CA ARG A 167 7.60 -22.73 -0.05
C ARG A 167 8.83 -23.12 -0.86
N ASP A 168 9.19 -22.28 -1.85
CA ASP A 168 10.39 -22.51 -2.65
C ASP A 168 11.66 -22.38 -1.79
N LEU A 169 11.71 -21.43 -0.87
CA LEU A 169 12.80 -21.29 0.11
C LEU A 169 12.94 -22.53 1.01
N ALA A 170 11.84 -23.08 1.49
CA ALA A 170 11.84 -24.31 2.31
C ALA A 170 12.35 -25.52 1.50
N THR A 171 11.99 -25.61 0.22
CA THR A 171 12.48 -26.65 -0.70
C THR A 171 13.99 -26.51 -0.94
N LEU A 172 14.48 -25.29 -1.21
CA LEU A 172 15.92 -25.03 -1.38
C LEU A 172 16.70 -25.31 -0.10
N ASN A 173 16.17 -24.97 1.07
CA ASN A 173 16.79 -25.30 2.35
C ASN A 173 17.04 -26.82 2.48
N SER A 174 16.03 -27.64 2.16
CA SER A 174 16.17 -29.09 2.18
C SER A 174 17.24 -29.58 1.19
N GLY A 175 17.26 -29.04 -0.03
CA GLY A 175 18.25 -29.37 -1.06
C GLY A 175 19.68 -29.00 -0.66
N ILE A 176 19.87 -27.82 -0.07
CA ILE A 176 21.16 -27.33 0.43
C ILE A 176 21.68 -28.27 1.52
N ALA A 177 20.84 -28.56 2.53
CA ALA A 177 21.25 -29.44 3.63
C ALA A 177 21.63 -30.86 3.15
N GLN A 178 20.88 -31.42 2.21
CA GLN A 178 21.19 -32.74 1.64
C GLN A 178 22.52 -32.76 0.87
N LYS A 179 22.78 -31.75 0.03
CA LYS A 179 24.05 -31.65 -0.72
C LYS A 179 25.23 -31.45 0.20
N GLU A 180 25.16 -30.54 1.12
CA GLU A 180 26.24 -30.19 2.03
C GLU A 180 26.54 -31.33 3.01
N ALA A 181 25.54 -32.12 3.44
CA ALA A 181 25.74 -33.33 4.22
C ALA A 181 26.58 -34.42 3.48
N THR A 182 26.60 -34.37 2.15
CA THR A 182 27.46 -35.27 1.34
C THR A 182 28.83 -34.67 1.02
N GLY A 183 29.15 -33.49 1.52
CA GLY A 183 30.40 -32.76 1.24
C GLY A 183 30.43 -32.06 -0.13
N VAL A 184 29.27 -31.96 -0.80
CA VAL A 184 29.12 -31.24 -2.08
C VAL A 184 28.64 -29.79 -1.81
N SER A 185 29.33 -28.80 -2.37
CA SER A 185 28.91 -27.39 -2.22
C SER A 185 27.58 -27.14 -2.92
N ALA A 186 26.63 -26.49 -2.21
CA ALA A 186 25.31 -26.09 -2.72
C ALA A 186 25.30 -24.64 -3.22
N ALA A 187 26.38 -24.20 -3.89
CA ALA A 187 26.56 -22.80 -4.28
C ALA A 187 25.43 -22.28 -5.19
N ASP A 188 24.96 -23.10 -6.15
CA ASP A 188 23.87 -22.71 -7.07
C ASP A 188 22.55 -22.53 -6.33
N GLU A 189 22.21 -23.44 -5.42
CA GLU A 189 21.00 -23.38 -4.62
C GLU A 189 21.03 -22.19 -3.65
N ARG A 190 22.19 -21.87 -3.11
CA ARG A 190 22.38 -20.69 -2.26
C ARG A 190 22.21 -19.39 -3.05
N ASP A 191 22.67 -19.30 -4.32
CA ASP A 191 22.43 -18.16 -5.20
C ASP A 191 20.93 -18.00 -5.50
N GLN A 192 20.24 -19.10 -5.84
CA GLN A 192 18.78 -19.10 -6.04
C GLN A 192 18.03 -18.67 -4.78
N ARG A 193 18.46 -19.13 -3.60
CA ARG A 193 17.89 -18.74 -2.31
C ARG A 193 18.01 -17.24 -2.06
N ASP A 194 19.17 -16.64 -2.37
CA ASP A 194 19.37 -15.21 -2.18
C ASP A 194 18.47 -14.36 -3.11
N ILE A 195 18.22 -14.84 -4.35
CA ILE A 195 17.23 -14.22 -5.25
C ILE A 195 15.82 -14.28 -4.66
N LEU A 196 15.40 -15.42 -4.11
CA LEU A 196 14.08 -15.57 -3.48
C LEU A 196 13.95 -14.71 -2.22
N LEU A 197 15.01 -14.61 -1.41
CA LEU A 197 15.05 -13.70 -0.26
C LEU A 197 14.92 -12.23 -0.67
N GLY A 198 15.52 -11.84 -1.79
CA GLY A 198 15.33 -10.51 -2.38
C GLY A 198 13.87 -10.24 -2.76
N LYS A 199 13.24 -11.18 -3.49
CA LYS A 199 11.81 -11.09 -3.86
C LYS A 199 10.88 -11.04 -2.63
N LEU A 200 11.17 -11.82 -1.60
CA LEU A 200 10.43 -11.80 -0.35
C LEU A 200 10.58 -10.45 0.36
N ALA A 201 11.79 -9.87 0.34
CA ALA A 201 12.07 -8.59 0.98
C ALA A 201 11.29 -7.41 0.36
N GLU A 202 11.05 -7.42 -0.97
CA GLU A 202 10.21 -6.42 -1.63
C GLU A 202 8.77 -6.43 -1.09
N LYS A 203 8.28 -7.61 -0.64
CA LYS A 203 6.91 -7.81 -0.18
C LYS A 203 6.75 -7.58 1.32
N VAL A 204 7.71 -8.02 2.12
CA VAL A 204 7.63 -7.99 3.58
C VAL A 204 9.01 -7.90 4.22
N SER A 205 9.15 -7.16 5.32
CA SER A 205 10.36 -7.17 6.12
C SER A 205 10.49 -8.44 6.95
N PHE A 206 11.68 -9.00 7.00
CA PHE A 206 12.00 -10.18 7.80
C PHE A 206 13.46 -10.22 8.20
N LYS A 207 13.77 -11.03 9.21
CA LYS A 207 15.11 -11.35 9.67
C LYS A 207 15.45 -12.80 9.32
N THR A 208 16.71 -13.05 9.02
CA THR A 208 17.21 -14.38 8.67
C THR A 208 18.19 -14.89 9.71
N LEU A 209 18.12 -16.19 9.99
CA LEU A 209 19.08 -16.93 10.82
C LEU A 209 19.55 -18.18 10.07
N GLU A 210 20.83 -18.21 9.73
CA GLU A 210 21.43 -19.40 9.11
C GLU A 210 21.83 -20.43 10.18
N LEU A 211 21.47 -21.68 9.93
CA LEU A 211 21.74 -22.82 10.80
C LEU A 211 23.05 -23.53 10.39
N PRO A 212 23.68 -24.29 11.29
CA PRO A 212 24.92 -25.01 10.98
C PRO A 212 24.84 -26.01 9.82
N ASN A 213 23.65 -26.48 9.47
CA ASN A 213 23.38 -27.37 8.35
C ASN A 213 23.12 -26.63 7.02
N GLY A 214 23.42 -25.35 6.94
CA GLY A 214 23.25 -24.51 5.76
C GLY A 214 21.81 -24.04 5.49
N MET A 215 20.80 -24.52 6.22
CA MET A 215 19.43 -24.01 6.13
C MET A 215 19.31 -22.59 6.69
N ILE A 216 18.30 -21.85 6.24
CA ILE A 216 18.01 -20.50 6.75
C ILE A 216 16.57 -20.45 7.26
N ASN A 217 16.40 -19.85 8.45
CA ASN A 217 15.09 -19.53 8.98
C ASN A 217 14.76 -18.05 8.66
N CYS A 218 13.50 -17.77 8.35
CA CYS A 218 13.00 -16.42 8.10
C CYS A 218 11.93 -16.07 9.13
N TYR A 219 12.09 -14.94 9.83
CA TYR A 219 11.18 -14.48 10.88
C TYR A 219 10.66 -13.09 10.59
N LEU A 220 9.36 -12.84 10.77
CA LEU A 220 8.80 -11.50 10.82
C LEU A 220 9.37 -10.72 12.03
N ASP A 221 9.18 -9.41 12.06
CA ASP A 221 9.72 -8.55 13.13
C ASP A 221 9.17 -8.88 14.53
N ASN A 222 7.98 -9.47 14.63
CA ASN A 222 7.41 -9.99 15.89
C ASN A 222 7.94 -11.39 16.28
N GLY A 223 8.87 -11.96 15.52
CA GLY A 223 9.42 -13.29 15.75
C GLY A 223 8.61 -14.45 15.16
N PHE A 224 7.51 -14.17 14.43
CA PHE A 224 6.74 -15.22 13.75
C PHE A 224 7.57 -15.83 12.61
N PRO A 225 7.76 -17.16 12.57
CA PRO A 225 8.55 -17.81 11.53
C PRO A 225 7.72 -17.96 10.24
N LEU A 226 8.20 -17.36 9.13
CA LEU A 226 7.67 -17.60 7.79
C LEU A 226 8.23 -18.93 7.22
N VAL A 227 9.53 -19.15 7.44
CA VAL A 227 10.22 -20.40 7.08
C VAL A 227 11.02 -20.87 8.28
N SER A 228 10.84 -22.11 8.66
CA SER A 228 11.61 -22.79 9.71
C SER A 228 12.18 -24.09 9.12
N GLU A 229 13.49 -24.10 8.91
CA GLU A 229 14.19 -25.22 8.25
C GLU A 229 13.58 -25.54 6.87
N ALA A 230 13.03 -26.74 6.69
CA ALA A 230 12.38 -27.19 5.45
C ALA A 230 10.85 -26.97 5.45
N THR A 231 10.32 -26.18 6.39
CA THR A 231 8.88 -25.97 6.53
C THR A 231 8.54 -24.50 6.31
N ALA A 232 7.66 -24.22 5.33
CA ALA A 232 7.05 -22.92 5.12
C ALA A 232 5.70 -22.85 5.85
N ARG A 233 5.42 -21.72 6.51
CA ARG A 233 4.12 -21.44 7.12
C ARG A 233 3.28 -20.64 6.15
N ARG A 234 2.07 -21.13 5.87
CA ARG A 234 1.14 -20.50 4.95
C ARG A 234 0.37 -19.39 5.66
N LEU A 235 0.42 -18.18 5.12
CA LEU A 235 -0.42 -17.07 5.51
C LEU A 235 -1.76 -17.15 4.78
N GLU A 236 -2.83 -16.72 5.42
CA GLU A 236 -4.19 -16.70 4.89
C GLU A 236 -4.75 -15.29 4.92
N VAL A 237 -5.51 -14.92 3.89
CA VAL A 237 -6.27 -13.67 3.82
C VAL A 237 -7.73 -14.00 4.02
N THR A 238 -8.39 -13.34 4.97
CA THR A 238 -9.77 -13.64 5.33
C THR A 238 -10.54 -12.40 5.74
N THR A 239 -11.85 -12.43 5.53
CA THR A 239 -12.82 -11.45 6.03
C THR A 239 -13.69 -12.04 7.18
N ASN A 240 -13.36 -13.25 7.66
CA ASN A 240 -14.18 -13.93 8.67
C ASN A 240 -13.97 -13.31 10.07
N PRO A 241 -14.98 -12.66 10.66
CA PRO A 241 -14.86 -11.97 11.96
C PRO A 241 -14.40 -12.86 13.11
N SER A 242 -14.70 -14.17 13.04
CA SER A 242 -14.34 -15.13 14.09
C SER A 242 -12.84 -15.34 14.25
N PHE A 243 -12.03 -14.92 13.29
CA PHE A 243 -10.57 -15.08 13.28
C PHE A 243 -9.84 -13.77 13.58
N ALA A 244 -10.54 -12.64 13.67
CA ALA A 244 -9.97 -11.37 14.06
C ALA A 244 -9.68 -11.34 15.57
N THR A 245 -8.52 -10.84 15.95
CA THR A 245 -8.17 -10.58 17.36
C THR A 245 -8.50 -9.14 17.78
N GLY A 246 -8.93 -8.32 16.85
CA GLY A 246 -9.28 -6.91 17.04
C GLY A 246 -10.53 -6.51 16.25
N PRO A 247 -10.88 -5.22 16.26
CA PRO A 247 -12.00 -4.71 15.48
C PRO A 247 -11.75 -4.88 13.98
N LEU A 248 -12.82 -5.17 13.25
CA LEU A 248 -12.76 -5.41 11.81
C LEU A 248 -12.49 -4.12 11.04
N PRO A 249 -11.58 -4.10 10.06
CA PRO A 249 -11.33 -2.92 9.25
C PRO A 249 -12.53 -2.68 8.32
N PRO A 250 -13.29 -1.58 8.51
CA PRO A 250 -14.45 -1.28 7.68
C PRO A 250 -14.02 -0.84 6.27
N SER A 251 -14.78 -1.25 5.27
CA SER A 251 -14.62 -0.83 3.89
C SER A 251 -15.41 0.45 3.61
N LEU A 252 -14.83 1.38 2.86
CA LEU A 252 -15.51 2.58 2.35
C LEU A 252 -16.68 2.25 1.39
N ASN A 253 -16.65 1.06 0.75
CA ASN A 253 -17.73 0.53 -0.08
C ASN A 253 -18.82 -0.21 0.72
N GLY A 254 -18.68 -0.27 2.04
CA GLY A 254 -19.48 -1.09 2.93
C GLY A 254 -18.92 -2.51 3.07
N GLY A 255 -19.20 -3.15 4.20
CA GLY A 255 -18.64 -4.46 4.54
C GLY A 255 -17.31 -4.37 5.28
N ILE A 256 -16.51 -5.41 5.17
CA ILE A 256 -15.27 -5.61 5.95
C ILE A 256 -14.12 -5.84 4.99
N LEU A 257 -12.99 -5.17 5.22
CA LEU A 257 -11.73 -5.43 4.54
C LEU A 257 -11.07 -6.71 5.09
N SER A 258 -10.23 -7.31 4.27
CA SER A 258 -9.51 -8.52 4.66
C SER A 258 -8.40 -8.24 5.66
N TYR A 259 -8.03 -9.25 6.42
CA TYR A 259 -6.86 -9.26 7.30
C TYR A 259 -6.03 -10.53 7.08
N VAL A 260 -4.77 -10.45 7.47
CA VAL A 260 -3.80 -11.52 7.24
C VAL A 260 -3.65 -12.33 8.52
N THR A 261 -3.92 -13.63 8.41
CA THR A 261 -3.84 -14.56 9.55
C THR A 261 -2.94 -15.74 9.25
N PHE A 262 -2.53 -16.41 10.31
CA PHE A 262 -1.93 -17.73 10.25
C PHE A 262 -2.79 -18.71 11.04
N ASN A 263 -3.24 -19.77 10.40
CA ASN A 263 -3.96 -20.85 11.04
C ASN A 263 -2.96 -21.87 11.64
N PHE A 264 -2.97 -21.99 12.98
CA PHE A 264 -2.15 -22.97 13.73
C PHE A 264 -3.00 -24.10 14.34
N GLY A 265 -4.31 -24.04 14.15
CA GLY A 265 -5.24 -25.08 14.56
C GLY A 265 -5.36 -26.21 13.53
N SER A 266 -6.24 -27.15 13.82
CA SER A 266 -6.66 -28.19 12.87
C SER A 266 -7.90 -27.75 12.09
N ASP A 267 -8.20 -28.44 10.98
CA ASP A 267 -9.43 -28.17 10.19
C ASP A 267 -10.72 -28.30 11.04
N ALA A 268 -10.70 -29.15 12.09
CA ALA A 268 -11.82 -29.36 13.00
C ALA A 268 -11.90 -28.29 14.11
N ALA A 269 -10.77 -27.64 14.44
CA ALA A 269 -10.67 -26.60 15.47
C ALA A 269 -9.65 -25.55 15.01
N PRO A 270 -10.02 -24.65 14.06
CA PRO A 270 -9.13 -23.64 13.56
C PRO A 270 -8.80 -22.62 14.66
N ALA A 271 -7.51 -22.29 14.78
CA ALA A 271 -7.02 -21.25 15.68
C ALA A 271 -6.13 -20.31 14.86
N HIS A 272 -6.50 -19.05 14.78
CA HIS A 272 -5.87 -18.06 13.95
C HIS A 272 -5.08 -17.04 14.76
N LEU A 273 -3.92 -16.67 14.25
CA LEU A 273 -3.12 -15.54 14.73
C LEU A 273 -3.22 -14.42 13.69
N ASP A 274 -3.76 -13.27 14.09
CA ASP A 274 -3.80 -12.07 13.25
C ASP A 274 -2.39 -11.45 13.17
N LEU A 275 -1.89 -11.30 11.96
CA LEU A 275 -0.58 -10.72 11.66
C LEU A 275 -0.68 -9.35 10.97
N THR A 276 -1.90 -8.84 10.73
CA THR A 276 -2.13 -7.63 9.93
C THR A 276 -1.39 -6.42 10.52
N GLN A 277 -1.49 -6.21 11.84
CA GLN A 277 -0.80 -5.11 12.51
C GLN A 277 0.72 -5.25 12.45
N THR A 278 1.24 -6.47 12.57
CA THR A 278 2.69 -6.74 12.43
C THR A 278 3.18 -6.39 11.02
N LEU A 279 2.44 -6.81 10.00
CA LEU A 279 2.77 -6.52 8.60
C LEU A 279 2.66 -5.03 8.27
N LYS A 280 1.64 -4.34 8.79
CA LYS A 280 1.46 -2.89 8.63
C LYS A 280 2.62 -2.09 9.23
N ASN A 281 3.12 -2.49 10.40
CA ASN A 281 4.21 -1.81 11.10
C ASN A 281 5.60 -2.15 10.52
N GLY A 282 5.68 -3.15 9.65
CA GLY A 282 6.90 -3.54 8.97
C GLY A 282 7.25 -2.68 7.75
N GLU A 283 8.03 -3.26 6.86
CA GLU A 283 8.40 -2.70 5.55
C GLU A 283 7.96 -3.67 4.44
N GLY A 284 8.05 -3.24 3.19
CA GLY A 284 7.63 -4.00 2.01
C GLY A 284 6.31 -3.50 1.44
N SER A 285 5.94 -4.03 0.26
CA SER A 285 4.73 -3.60 -0.45
C SER A 285 3.45 -3.78 0.37
N ILE A 286 3.36 -4.85 1.16
CA ILE A 286 2.21 -5.12 2.05
C ILE A 286 2.08 -4.02 3.11
N ALA A 287 3.18 -3.60 3.74
CA ALA A 287 3.14 -2.53 4.73
C ALA A 287 2.62 -1.21 4.13
N GLY A 288 3.10 -0.85 2.92
CA GLY A 288 2.62 0.31 2.18
C GLY A 288 1.12 0.22 1.86
N ALA A 289 0.66 -0.94 1.37
CA ALA A 289 -0.74 -1.16 1.05
C ALA A 289 -1.64 -1.09 2.30
N LEU A 290 -1.25 -1.70 3.42
CA LEU A 290 -1.99 -1.68 4.68
C LEU A 290 -2.08 -0.27 5.29
N GLN A 291 -1.00 0.53 5.20
CA GLN A 291 -0.98 1.91 5.70
C GLN A 291 -1.90 2.83 4.89
N LEU A 292 -1.95 2.65 3.56
CA LEU A 292 -2.86 3.40 2.70
C LEU A 292 -4.32 2.98 2.92
N ARG A 293 -4.58 1.67 2.86
CA ARG A 293 -5.92 1.09 2.97
C ARG A 293 -6.57 1.39 4.31
N GLY A 294 -5.79 1.38 5.38
CA GLY A 294 -6.25 1.51 6.75
C GLY A 294 -6.53 0.18 7.45
N TYR A 295 -6.52 0.27 8.76
CA TYR A 295 -6.81 -0.82 9.70
C TYR A 295 -7.43 -0.23 10.97
N ALA A 296 -8.47 -0.86 11.51
CA ALA A 296 -9.07 -0.43 12.77
C ALA A 296 -8.24 -0.96 13.95
N ASP A 297 -7.74 -0.07 14.79
CA ASP A 297 -6.93 -0.40 15.98
C ASP A 297 -7.77 -0.52 17.26
N THR A 298 -8.97 0.07 17.25
CA THR A 298 -9.87 0.10 18.40
C THR A 298 -11.27 -0.32 17.98
N ALA A 299 -12.17 -0.57 18.94
CA ALA A 299 -13.56 -0.96 18.69
C ALA A 299 -14.40 0.18 18.06
N ASN A 300 -13.90 0.79 17.00
CA ASN A 300 -14.55 1.86 16.27
C ASN A 300 -15.60 1.30 15.34
N THR A 301 -16.76 1.90 15.34
CA THR A 301 -17.93 1.47 14.56
C THR A 301 -18.06 2.18 13.22
N SER A 302 -17.30 3.25 12.99
CA SER A 302 -17.35 4.06 11.76
C SER A 302 -16.16 3.78 10.84
N ALA A 303 -16.41 3.69 9.53
CA ALA A 303 -15.37 3.55 8.51
C ALA A 303 -14.34 4.68 8.55
N PHE A 304 -14.75 5.89 8.96
CA PHE A 304 -13.90 7.10 9.01
C PHE A 304 -13.06 7.23 10.29
N GLU A 305 -13.19 6.34 11.24
CA GLU A 305 -12.37 6.27 12.45
C GLU A 305 -11.18 5.32 12.30
N ALA A 306 -11.17 4.49 11.24
CA ALA A 306 -10.02 3.66 10.93
C ALA A 306 -8.82 4.51 10.54
N ASP A 307 -7.62 4.08 10.92
CA ASP A 307 -6.41 4.69 10.41
C ASP A 307 -6.23 4.34 8.92
N GLY A 308 -5.65 5.22 8.14
CA GLY A 308 -5.39 5.01 6.73
C GLY A 308 -5.45 6.30 5.93
N GLU A 309 -4.50 6.48 5.03
CA GLU A 309 -4.44 7.71 4.25
C GLU A 309 -5.68 7.86 3.34
N LEU A 310 -6.17 6.75 2.74
CA LEU A 310 -7.41 6.78 1.92
C LEU A 310 -8.65 7.07 2.75
N VAL A 311 -8.72 6.53 3.97
CA VAL A 311 -9.84 6.77 4.88
C VAL A 311 -9.92 8.27 5.24
N GLN A 312 -8.79 8.90 5.52
CA GLN A 312 -8.74 10.34 5.79
C GLN A 312 -9.16 11.18 4.57
N MET A 313 -8.82 10.74 3.34
CA MET A 313 -9.25 11.45 2.13
C MET A 313 -10.75 11.29 1.90
N ALA A 314 -11.30 10.09 2.08
CA ALA A 314 -12.74 9.84 2.00
C ALA A 314 -13.52 10.64 3.05
N ALA A 315 -13.01 10.74 4.28
CA ALA A 315 -13.61 11.54 5.36
C ALA A 315 -13.74 13.02 4.99
N ARG A 316 -12.81 13.56 4.20
CA ARG A 316 -12.88 14.96 3.73
C ARG A 316 -14.03 15.19 2.75
N ILE A 317 -14.25 14.25 1.83
CA ILE A 317 -15.39 14.29 0.89
C ILE A 317 -16.70 14.05 1.64
N GLU A 318 -16.71 13.10 2.56
CA GLU A 318 -17.86 12.82 3.43
C GLU A 318 -18.26 14.03 4.28
N ALA A 319 -17.28 14.75 4.84
CA ALA A 319 -17.55 15.96 5.64
C ALA A 319 -18.23 17.06 4.82
N ILE A 320 -17.85 17.21 3.54
CA ILE A 320 -18.54 18.14 2.62
C ILE A 320 -19.99 17.69 2.41
N ALA A 321 -20.23 16.39 2.12
CA ALA A 321 -21.58 15.87 1.92
C ALA A 321 -22.47 16.04 3.17
N ARG A 322 -21.93 15.76 4.36
CA ARG A 322 -22.65 15.94 5.64
C ARG A 322 -23.00 17.42 5.89
N THR A 323 -22.10 18.34 5.59
CA THR A 323 -22.36 19.79 5.76
C THR A 323 -23.41 20.27 4.77
N LEU A 324 -23.46 19.72 3.54
CA LEU A 324 -24.56 20.00 2.60
C LEU A 324 -25.91 19.49 3.12
N LEU A 325 -25.93 18.28 3.68
CA LEU A 325 -27.15 17.66 4.22
C LEU A 325 -27.61 18.29 5.55
N THR A 326 -26.76 18.94 6.29
CA THR A 326 -27.10 19.60 7.56
C THR A 326 -27.17 21.10 7.41
N SER A 327 -26.05 21.80 7.48
CA SER A 327 -26.00 23.29 7.54
C SER A 327 -26.65 23.96 6.33
N VAL A 328 -26.42 23.44 5.10
CA VAL A 328 -27.04 24.01 3.90
C VAL A 328 -28.53 23.73 3.86
N ASN A 329 -28.97 22.55 4.25
CA ASN A 329 -30.40 22.22 4.33
C ASN A 329 -31.11 23.01 5.42
N GLN A 330 -30.49 23.18 6.59
CA GLN A 330 -31.05 24.04 7.65
C GLN A 330 -31.27 25.49 7.16
N GLU A 331 -30.28 26.05 6.47
CA GLU A 331 -30.42 27.41 5.90
C GLU A 331 -31.46 27.45 4.78
N TYR A 332 -31.57 26.37 3.98
CA TYR A 332 -32.54 26.24 2.90
C TYR A 332 -33.99 26.17 3.40
N LEU A 333 -34.23 25.52 4.53
CA LEU A 333 -35.55 25.50 5.17
C LEU A 333 -35.96 26.87 5.70
N GLY A 334 -34.97 27.68 6.07
CA GLY A 334 -35.17 29.02 6.60
C GLY A 334 -35.59 29.05 8.07
N PRO A 335 -35.87 30.24 8.65
CA PRO A 335 -36.36 30.39 10.02
C PRO A 335 -37.71 29.68 10.24
N ASP A 336 -37.97 29.30 11.48
CA ASP A 336 -39.21 28.70 11.90
C ASP A 336 -40.41 29.65 11.76
N GLU A 337 -41.48 29.22 11.12
CA GLU A 337 -42.73 30.01 10.98
C GLU A 337 -43.53 30.07 12.28
N ASP A 338 -43.51 28.98 13.08
CA ASP A 338 -44.20 28.93 14.36
C ASP A 338 -43.29 28.42 15.48
N PRO A 339 -42.44 29.31 16.08
CA PRO A 339 -41.57 28.90 17.16
C PRO A 339 -42.31 28.52 18.46
N SER A 340 -43.62 28.51 18.48
CA SER A 340 -44.42 27.99 19.59
C SER A 340 -44.64 26.48 19.53
N THR A 341 -44.37 25.84 18.39
CA THR A 341 -44.38 24.38 18.19
C THR A 341 -42.99 23.79 18.44
N ALA A 342 -42.97 22.50 18.76
CA ALA A 342 -41.70 21.76 18.94
C ALA A 342 -41.06 21.33 17.59
N VAL A 343 -41.79 21.46 16.50
CA VAL A 343 -41.40 21.07 15.16
C VAL A 343 -41.16 22.31 14.32
N HIS A 344 -40.01 22.39 13.69
CA HIS A 344 -39.64 23.52 12.81
C HIS A 344 -40.58 23.53 11.57
N GLU A 345 -41.23 24.66 11.37
CA GLU A 345 -42.06 24.91 10.18
C GLU A 345 -41.26 25.76 9.18
N PRO A 346 -40.87 25.21 7.99
CA PRO A 346 -40.03 25.96 7.05
C PRO A 346 -40.67 27.28 6.59
N SER A 347 -40.00 28.41 6.72
CA SER A 347 -40.43 29.69 6.17
C SER A 347 -40.02 29.89 4.71
N ALA A 348 -39.22 29.02 4.16
CA ALA A 348 -38.85 29.04 2.75
C ALA A 348 -39.99 28.51 1.87
N GLY A 349 -40.06 28.97 0.62
CA GLY A 349 -41.05 28.49 -0.33
C GLY A 349 -40.59 28.51 -1.77
N ASP A 350 -41.18 27.59 -2.51
CA ASP A 350 -40.97 27.40 -3.94
C ASP A 350 -41.66 28.50 -4.77
N LEU A 351 -41.64 28.40 -6.10
CA LEU A 351 -42.24 29.38 -6.99
C LEU A 351 -43.77 29.48 -6.80
N ASN A 352 -44.41 28.42 -6.31
CA ASN A 352 -45.83 28.34 -6.05
C ASN A 352 -46.22 28.62 -4.59
N GLY A 353 -45.23 28.97 -3.73
CA GLY A 353 -45.42 29.24 -2.31
C GLY A 353 -45.48 27.96 -1.44
N ASN A 354 -45.20 26.77 -2.00
CA ASN A 354 -45.15 25.54 -1.21
C ASN A 354 -43.87 25.42 -0.41
N PRO A 355 -43.89 24.78 0.77
CA PRO A 355 -42.67 24.50 1.54
C PRO A 355 -41.74 23.54 0.78
N PRO A 356 -40.41 23.66 0.97
CA PRO A 356 -39.46 22.67 0.45
C PRO A 356 -39.75 21.28 1.03
N SER A 357 -39.15 20.25 0.42
CA SER A 357 -39.20 18.89 0.97
C SER A 357 -38.62 18.87 2.40
N VAL A 358 -39.13 17.96 3.22
CA VAL A 358 -38.79 17.85 4.66
C VAL A 358 -37.28 17.76 4.93
N PHE A 359 -36.48 17.25 3.99
CA PHE A 359 -35.05 17.14 4.19
C PHE A 359 -34.25 18.29 3.55
N GLY A 360 -34.84 19.07 2.63
CA GLY A 360 -34.23 20.29 2.11
C GLY A 360 -33.69 20.22 0.69
N LEU A 361 -32.63 20.97 0.42
CA LEU A 361 -32.01 21.16 -0.89
C LEU A 361 -31.26 19.90 -1.37
N PHE A 362 -30.60 19.23 -0.45
CA PHE A 362 -29.93 17.93 -0.66
C PHE A 362 -30.66 16.84 0.10
N ASP A 363 -30.64 15.63 -0.45
CA ASP A 363 -31.30 14.45 0.11
C ASP A 363 -30.39 13.22 -0.06
N PHE A 364 -30.84 12.06 0.43
CA PHE A 364 -30.16 10.77 0.28
C PHE A 364 -31.16 9.62 0.29
N ALA A 365 -30.84 8.52 -0.38
CA ALA A 365 -31.71 7.34 -0.46
C ALA A 365 -31.72 6.58 0.88
N PHE A 366 -32.83 6.69 1.63
CA PHE A 366 -33.03 6.01 2.90
C PHE A 366 -34.51 5.70 3.11
N SER A 367 -34.84 4.49 3.54
CA SER A 367 -36.23 4.03 3.76
C SER A 367 -36.73 4.25 5.19
N GLY A 368 -35.86 4.67 6.11
CA GLY A 368 -36.18 4.95 7.52
C GLY A 368 -36.49 6.43 7.77
N THR A 369 -36.61 6.79 9.05
CA THR A 369 -36.84 8.17 9.50
C THR A 369 -35.57 8.98 9.33
N LYS A 370 -35.60 10.07 8.57
CA LYS A 370 -34.47 10.97 8.31
C LYS A 370 -34.34 12.08 9.35
N ASP A 371 -35.41 12.34 10.07
CA ASP A 371 -35.50 13.30 11.19
C ASP A 371 -35.76 12.49 12.46
N ALA A 372 -34.69 12.10 13.15
CA ALA A 372 -34.75 11.14 14.27
C ALA A 372 -35.24 11.79 15.57
N ASP A 373 -34.99 13.08 15.76
CA ASP A 373 -35.44 13.84 16.93
C ASP A 373 -36.82 14.48 16.73
N GLY A 374 -37.35 14.44 15.48
CA GLY A 374 -38.68 14.92 15.14
C GLY A 374 -38.82 16.44 15.20
N ASN A 375 -37.70 17.17 15.11
CA ASN A 375 -37.70 18.64 15.20
C ASN A 375 -37.89 19.34 13.84
N GLY A 376 -37.93 18.59 12.73
CA GLY A 376 -38.08 19.11 11.38
C GLY A 376 -36.84 19.76 10.76
N LEU A 377 -35.67 19.68 11.44
CA LEU A 377 -34.41 20.23 10.96
C LEU A 377 -33.36 19.13 10.77
N PRO A 378 -32.73 19.01 9.58
CA PRO A 378 -31.64 18.08 9.38
C PRO A 378 -30.46 18.40 10.30
N SER A 379 -29.99 17.42 11.05
CA SER A 379 -28.89 17.55 11.99
C SER A 379 -27.86 16.43 11.86
N LEU A 380 -26.69 16.60 12.45
CA LEU A 380 -25.68 15.53 12.50
C LEU A 380 -26.20 14.32 13.31
N THR A 381 -27.03 14.56 14.33
CA THR A 381 -27.68 13.51 15.14
C THR A 381 -28.61 12.66 14.26
N ASP A 382 -29.40 13.30 13.38
CA ASP A 382 -30.26 12.60 12.44
C ASP A 382 -29.45 11.71 11.50
N LEU A 383 -28.40 12.25 10.90
CA LEU A 383 -27.51 11.48 10.03
C LEU A 383 -26.90 10.27 10.76
N THR A 384 -26.40 10.46 11.97
CA THR A 384 -25.78 9.36 12.74
C THR A 384 -26.79 8.29 13.14
N SER A 385 -28.05 8.66 13.40
CA SER A 385 -29.12 7.73 13.79
C SER A 385 -29.57 6.79 12.66
N THR A 386 -29.29 7.15 11.40
CA THR A 386 -29.64 6.30 10.24
C THR A 386 -28.80 5.03 10.13
N GLY A 387 -27.62 4.98 10.77
CA GLY A 387 -26.68 3.88 10.62
C GLY A 387 -26.04 3.79 9.22
N ILE A 388 -26.12 4.86 8.42
CA ILE A 388 -25.49 4.94 7.10
C ILE A 388 -24.02 5.29 7.28
N ASP A 389 -23.12 4.46 6.71
CA ASP A 389 -21.69 4.63 6.81
C ASP A 389 -21.18 5.86 6.01
N SER A 390 -21.74 6.11 4.81
CA SER A 390 -21.33 7.22 3.95
C SER A 390 -22.49 7.87 3.22
N PHE A 391 -22.67 9.16 3.47
CA PHE A 391 -23.63 10.02 2.77
C PHE A 391 -23.08 10.51 1.42
N ALA A 392 -21.77 10.70 1.30
CA ALA A 392 -21.14 11.08 0.04
C ALA A 392 -21.47 10.09 -1.10
N ARG A 393 -21.62 8.81 -0.78
CA ARG A 393 -21.95 7.75 -1.75
C ARG A 393 -23.40 7.82 -2.26
N ILE A 394 -24.34 8.29 -1.45
CA ILE A 394 -25.79 8.23 -1.71
C ILE A 394 -26.45 9.60 -1.79
N LEU A 395 -25.66 10.68 -1.78
CA LEU A 395 -26.13 12.05 -1.89
C LEU A 395 -26.96 12.23 -3.16
N SER A 396 -28.04 13.00 -3.08
CA SER A 396 -28.93 13.38 -4.19
C SER A 396 -29.46 14.79 -4.00
N LEU A 397 -30.09 15.37 -5.02
CA LEU A 397 -30.87 16.58 -4.84
C LEU A 397 -32.21 16.27 -4.19
N GLY A 398 -32.71 17.18 -3.37
CA GLY A 398 -34.01 17.10 -2.70
C GLY A 398 -35.21 17.53 -3.56
N PHE A 399 -34.99 18.01 -4.78
CA PHE A 399 -36.02 18.44 -5.71
C PHE A 399 -35.76 17.92 -7.13
N SER A 400 -36.82 17.79 -7.93
CA SER A 400 -36.78 17.20 -9.28
C SER A 400 -37.34 18.10 -10.37
N GLN A 401 -37.91 19.26 -9.99
CA GLN A 401 -38.49 20.24 -10.90
C GLN A 401 -37.90 21.62 -10.57
N PRO A 402 -37.61 22.47 -11.57
CA PRO A 402 -37.01 23.79 -11.34
C PRO A 402 -37.85 24.69 -10.45
N GLU A 403 -39.20 24.55 -10.52
CA GLU A 403 -40.15 25.33 -9.73
C GLU A 403 -40.07 25.02 -8.23
N GLN A 404 -39.66 23.82 -7.86
CA GLN A 404 -39.57 23.34 -6.47
C GLN A 404 -38.40 23.97 -5.67
N PHE A 405 -37.45 24.61 -6.35
CA PHE A 405 -36.37 25.29 -5.63
C PHE A 405 -36.93 26.46 -4.81
N ALA A 406 -36.81 26.41 -3.48
CA ALA A 406 -37.33 27.43 -2.57
C ALA A 406 -36.39 28.67 -2.55
N ALA A 407 -36.64 29.61 -3.45
CA ALA A 407 -35.89 30.86 -3.56
C ALA A 407 -36.36 31.96 -2.60
N GLY A 408 -37.65 31.94 -2.22
CA GLY A 408 -38.26 32.94 -1.38
C GLY A 408 -38.32 32.55 0.09
N ARG A 409 -38.49 33.56 0.97
CA ARG A 409 -38.79 33.41 2.41
C ARG A 409 -40.03 34.21 2.80
N ASP A 410 -40.86 33.67 3.68
CA ASP A 410 -41.91 34.46 4.26
C ASP A 410 -41.36 35.64 5.09
N SER A 411 -41.96 36.81 4.92
CA SER A 411 -41.56 38.03 5.61
C SER A 411 -42.27 38.27 6.92
N ASN A 412 -43.37 37.54 7.14
CA ASN A 412 -44.20 37.68 8.32
C ASN A 412 -44.78 36.29 8.69
N PRO A 413 -43.96 35.41 9.25
CA PRO A 413 -44.38 34.06 9.57
C PRO A 413 -45.57 34.12 10.55
N THR A 414 -46.71 33.67 10.08
CA THR A 414 -47.93 33.47 10.88
C THR A 414 -48.39 32.06 10.59
N ALA A 415 -48.52 31.23 11.61
CA ALA A 415 -48.88 29.83 11.48
C ALA A 415 -50.01 29.56 10.44
N GLY A 416 -49.70 28.80 9.41
CA GLY A 416 -50.62 28.38 8.38
C GLY A 416 -50.94 29.40 7.26
N VAL A 417 -50.28 30.57 7.19
CA VAL A 417 -50.44 31.56 6.11
C VAL A 417 -49.10 31.98 5.55
N ARG A 418 -48.67 31.39 4.44
CA ARG A 418 -47.46 31.76 3.72
C ARG A 418 -47.72 32.86 2.69
N THR A 419 -46.91 33.90 2.70
CA THR A 419 -47.01 34.98 1.72
C THR A 419 -45.65 35.17 1.06
N ILE A 420 -45.34 34.34 0.08
CA ILE A 420 -44.07 34.41 -0.67
C ILE A 420 -44.38 34.89 -2.09
N ALA A 421 -43.73 36.00 -2.48
CA ALA A 421 -43.85 36.51 -3.83
C ALA A 421 -42.94 35.74 -4.80
N PRO A 422 -43.38 35.45 -6.05
CA PRO A 422 -42.54 34.78 -7.05
C PRO A 422 -41.18 35.48 -7.33
N GLY A 423 -41.08 36.80 -7.07
CA GLY A 423 -39.85 37.59 -7.20
C GLY A 423 -39.00 37.66 -5.93
N ASP A 424 -39.34 36.88 -4.89
CA ASP A 424 -38.58 36.87 -3.65
C ASP A 424 -37.36 35.94 -3.76
N GLY A 425 -36.15 36.49 -3.65
CA GLY A 425 -34.88 35.78 -3.71
C GLY A 425 -34.11 35.71 -2.38
N ARG A 426 -34.73 36.07 -1.26
CA ARG A 426 -34.04 36.17 0.04
C ARG A 426 -33.49 34.83 0.52
N ASN A 427 -34.19 33.72 0.28
CA ASN A 427 -33.71 32.39 0.63
C ASN A 427 -32.52 31.98 -0.24
N ALA A 428 -32.62 32.18 -1.55
CA ALA A 428 -31.51 31.94 -2.46
C ALA A 428 -30.26 32.79 -2.09
N GLN A 429 -30.45 34.06 -1.70
CA GLN A 429 -29.37 34.93 -1.24
C GLN A 429 -28.71 34.41 0.04
N ALA A 430 -29.49 33.89 1.00
CA ALA A 430 -28.98 33.35 2.24
C ALA A 430 -28.14 32.09 1.99
N ILE A 431 -28.62 31.16 1.11
CA ILE A 431 -27.89 29.98 0.74
C ILE A 431 -26.60 30.35 -0.03
N ALA A 432 -26.67 31.29 -0.97
CA ALA A 432 -25.48 31.72 -1.70
C ALA A 432 -24.39 32.29 -0.77
N ALA A 433 -24.80 32.99 0.31
CA ALA A 433 -23.90 33.53 1.33
C ALA A 433 -23.16 32.41 2.12
N MET A 434 -23.73 31.22 2.25
CA MET A 434 -23.10 30.10 2.96
C MET A 434 -21.75 29.69 2.36
N ARG A 435 -21.51 29.95 1.08
CA ARG A 435 -20.21 29.70 0.44
C ARG A 435 -19.06 30.39 1.20
N THR A 436 -19.28 31.60 1.68
CA THR A 436 -18.29 32.43 2.38
C THR A 436 -18.43 32.39 3.89
N GLN A 437 -19.46 31.78 4.41
CA GLN A 437 -19.66 31.59 5.85
C GLN A 437 -18.82 30.42 6.36
N THR A 438 -18.34 30.58 7.60
CA THR A 438 -17.61 29.51 8.30
C THR A 438 -18.57 28.41 8.70
N GLN A 439 -18.27 27.18 8.28
CA GLN A 439 -18.98 25.94 8.59
C GLN A 439 -18.12 25.02 9.42
N SER A 440 -18.74 24.05 10.09
CA SER A 440 -18.07 22.95 10.77
C SER A 440 -18.20 21.68 9.93
N PHE A 441 -17.08 21.17 9.45
CA PHE A 441 -17.00 19.95 8.65
C PHE A 441 -16.56 18.81 9.55
N MET A 442 -17.36 17.74 9.63
CA MET A 442 -17.11 16.62 10.54
C MET A 442 -17.36 15.29 9.84
N ALA A 443 -16.38 14.35 9.93
CA ALA A 443 -16.55 12.95 9.53
C ALA A 443 -15.54 12.07 10.28
N GLY A 444 -16.00 11.17 11.13
CA GLY A 444 -15.16 10.37 12.01
C GLY A 444 -14.28 11.26 12.90
N SER A 445 -12.97 11.06 12.86
CA SER A 445 -12.00 11.88 13.60
C SER A 445 -11.68 13.23 12.95
N LEU A 446 -12.11 13.46 11.69
CA LEU A 446 -11.90 14.72 10.99
C LEU A 446 -12.82 15.79 11.58
N THR A 447 -12.24 16.91 12.00
CA THR A 447 -12.95 18.16 12.33
C THR A 447 -12.22 19.31 11.67
N PHE A 448 -12.93 20.11 10.87
CA PHE A 448 -12.40 21.28 10.21
C PHE A 448 -13.43 22.42 10.31
N THR A 449 -12.96 23.63 10.60
CA THR A 449 -13.80 24.83 10.68
C THR A 449 -13.28 25.85 9.67
N GLY A 450 -14.13 26.28 8.74
CA GLY A 450 -13.79 27.20 7.66
C GLY A 450 -14.88 27.25 6.61
N THR A 451 -14.63 27.88 5.48
CA THR A 451 -15.53 27.91 4.33
C THR A 451 -15.44 26.61 3.50
N PHE A 452 -16.40 26.39 2.60
CA PHE A 452 -16.34 25.26 1.64
C PHE A 452 -15.07 25.30 0.78
N ASP A 453 -14.69 26.48 0.30
CA ASP A 453 -13.47 26.67 -0.49
C ASP A 453 -12.20 26.34 0.33
N GLU A 454 -12.14 26.76 1.60
CA GLU A 454 -11.03 26.45 2.50
C GLU A 454 -10.96 24.96 2.83
N MET A 455 -12.09 24.29 3.07
CA MET A 455 -12.13 22.85 3.30
C MET A 455 -11.61 22.07 2.08
N TYR A 456 -12.08 22.43 0.87
CA TYR A 456 -11.61 21.77 -0.35
C TYR A 456 -10.13 22.05 -0.62
N ASN A 457 -9.68 23.30 -0.53
CA ASN A 457 -8.28 23.67 -0.72
C ASN A 457 -7.35 23.02 0.32
N SER A 458 -7.79 22.90 1.58
CA SER A 458 -7.09 22.13 2.61
C SER A 458 -6.97 20.67 2.23
N SER A 459 -8.01 20.08 1.62
CA SER A 459 -7.99 18.70 1.14
C SER A 459 -6.98 18.51 0.01
N VAL A 460 -7.00 19.40 -1.00
CA VAL A 460 -6.02 19.41 -2.11
C VAL A 460 -4.59 19.54 -1.59
N SER A 461 -4.36 20.48 -0.67
CA SER A 461 -3.03 20.72 -0.08
C SER A 461 -2.54 19.50 0.72
N THR A 462 -3.41 18.84 1.47
CA THR A 462 -3.07 17.64 2.24
C THR A 462 -2.66 16.50 1.30
N VAL A 463 -3.44 16.23 0.25
CA VAL A 463 -3.14 15.19 -0.74
C VAL A 463 -1.83 15.49 -1.47
N GLY A 464 -1.63 16.73 -1.93
CA GLY A 464 -0.38 17.14 -2.58
C GLY A 464 0.84 16.99 -1.67
N SER A 465 0.71 17.32 -0.38
CA SER A 465 1.78 17.12 0.60
C SER A 465 2.10 15.63 0.82
N LEU A 466 1.08 14.78 0.98
CA LEU A 466 1.26 13.34 1.12
C LEU A 466 1.91 12.73 -0.12
N LYS A 467 1.47 13.12 -1.31
CA LYS A 467 2.08 12.66 -2.57
C LYS A 467 3.53 13.10 -2.72
N SER A 468 3.82 14.37 -2.41
CA SER A 468 5.19 14.90 -2.44
C SER A 468 6.11 14.17 -1.46
N SER A 469 5.62 13.88 -0.24
CA SER A 469 6.35 13.08 0.75
C SER A 469 6.60 11.65 0.24
N ALA A 470 5.57 10.98 -0.27
CA ALA A 470 5.69 9.63 -0.81
C ALA A 470 6.64 9.54 -2.02
N GLN A 471 6.64 10.56 -2.91
CA GLN A 471 7.59 10.65 -4.01
C GLN A 471 9.03 10.77 -3.48
N SER A 472 9.26 11.65 -2.50
CA SER A 472 10.58 11.83 -1.89
C SER A 472 11.06 10.56 -1.19
N GLU A 473 10.18 9.88 -0.45
CA GLU A 473 10.47 8.59 0.19
C GLU A 473 10.85 7.52 -0.85
N TYR A 474 10.12 7.46 -1.96
CA TYR A 474 10.40 6.52 -3.06
C TYR A 474 11.75 6.80 -3.71
N ASP A 475 12.07 8.06 -4.01
CA ASP A 475 13.33 8.43 -4.64
C ASP A 475 14.52 8.10 -3.73
N VAL A 476 14.42 8.39 -2.42
CA VAL A 476 15.45 8.05 -1.43
C VAL A 476 15.60 6.52 -1.28
N ALA A 477 14.49 5.78 -1.17
CA ALA A 477 14.52 4.33 -1.03
C ALA A 477 15.10 3.65 -2.28
N ARG A 478 14.71 4.11 -3.48
CA ARG A 478 15.23 3.64 -4.76
C ARG A 478 16.73 3.90 -4.88
N GLN A 479 17.19 5.10 -4.51
CA GLN A 479 18.62 5.42 -4.52
C GLN A 479 19.41 4.55 -3.54
N ALA A 480 18.89 4.37 -2.31
CA ALA A 480 19.51 3.50 -1.32
C ALA A 480 19.63 2.05 -1.81
N PHE A 481 18.58 1.52 -2.42
CA PHE A 481 18.58 0.18 -3.02
C PHE A 481 19.63 0.08 -4.13
N THR A 482 19.67 1.04 -5.06
CA THR A 482 20.62 1.06 -6.17
C THR A 482 22.08 1.10 -5.65
N VAL A 483 22.38 1.99 -4.70
CA VAL A 483 23.74 2.09 -4.12
C VAL A 483 24.13 0.79 -3.41
N THR A 484 23.20 0.18 -2.67
CA THR A 484 23.48 -1.07 -1.95
C THR A 484 23.67 -2.24 -2.92
N SER A 485 22.88 -2.29 -3.99
CA SER A 485 23.01 -3.29 -5.05
C SER A 485 24.37 -3.18 -5.74
N VAL A 486 24.78 -1.96 -6.13
CA VAL A 486 26.10 -1.73 -6.75
C VAL A 486 27.23 -2.18 -5.81
N LYS A 487 27.18 -1.82 -4.53
CA LYS A 487 28.20 -2.26 -3.55
C LYS A 487 28.25 -3.78 -3.37
N ARG A 488 27.07 -4.43 -3.39
CA ARG A 488 27.01 -5.88 -3.33
C ARG A 488 27.61 -6.51 -4.58
N ASP A 489 27.32 -5.96 -5.74
CA ASP A 489 27.85 -6.45 -7.01
C ASP A 489 29.35 -6.22 -7.11
N GLU A 490 29.89 -5.08 -6.69
CA GLU A 490 31.33 -4.83 -6.60
C GLU A 490 32.07 -5.86 -5.74
N PHE A 491 31.43 -6.37 -4.67
CA PHE A 491 32.01 -7.38 -3.80
C PHE A 491 31.86 -8.81 -4.33
N SER A 492 30.71 -9.15 -4.88
CA SER A 492 30.32 -10.54 -5.17
C SER A 492 30.31 -10.89 -6.65
N SER A 493 30.39 -9.91 -7.56
CA SER A 493 30.34 -10.16 -9.00
C SER A 493 31.65 -10.69 -9.57
N VAL A 494 31.57 -11.25 -10.76
CA VAL A 494 32.71 -11.78 -11.51
C VAL A 494 33.38 -10.65 -12.29
N SER A 495 34.66 -10.40 -12.04
CA SER A 495 35.49 -9.55 -12.90
C SER A 495 36.11 -10.37 -14.03
N LEU A 496 35.72 -10.10 -15.27
CA LEU A 496 36.26 -10.81 -16.44
C LEU A 496 37.78 -10.71 -16.53
N ASP A 497 38.34 -9.54 -16.25
CA ASP A 497 39.78 -9.32 -16.33
C ASP A 497 40.54 -10.17 -15.31
N GLU A 498 40.04 -10.27 -14.08
CA GLU A 498 40.62 -11.14 -13.06
C GLU A 498 40.49 -12.60 -13.41
N GLU A 499 39.31 -13.05 -13.88
CA GLU A 499 39.11 -14.45 -14.23
C GLU A 499 39.92 -14.86 -15.47
N PHE A 500 40.07 -14.00 -16.49
CA PHE A 500 40.99 -14.26 -17.62
C PHE A 500 42.44 -14.37 -17.16
N ALA A 501 42.90 -13.48 -16.27
CA ALA A 501 44.24 -13.59 -15.69
C ALA A 501 44.39 -14.90 -14.91
N ASN A 502 43.38 -15.31 -14.14
CA ASN A 502 43.37 -16.58 -13.42
C ASN A 502 43.41 -17.79 -14.37
N VAL A 503 42.64 -17.80 -15.46
CA VAL A 503 42.67 -18.85 -16.50
C VAL A 503 44.07 -19.00 -17.07
N ILE A 504 44.72 -17.90 -17.47
CA ILE A 504 46.10 -17.92 -18.01
C ILE A 504 47.09 -18.45 -16.95
N LYS A 505 46.99 -17.99 -15.72
CA LYS A 505 47.83 -18.43 -14.59
C LYS A 505 47.68 -19.94 -14.34
N PHE A 506 46.47 -20.45 -14.25
CA PHE A 506 46.19 -21.85 -14.00
C PHE A 506 46.54 -22.74 -15.20
N GLN A 507 46.38 -22.30 -16.44
CA GLN A 507 46.86 -22.99 -17.63
C GLN A 507 48.37 -23.12 -17.63
N LYS A 508 49.10 -22.05 -17.32
CA LYS A 508 50.60 -22.10 -17.23
C LYS A 508 51.06 -23.02 -16.10
N ALA A 509 50.39 -22.97 -14.93
CA ALA A 509 50.71 -23.88 -13.82
C ALA A 509 50.42 -25.35 -14.17
N PHE A 510 49.34 -25.61 -14.87
CA PHE A 510 48.99 -26.95 -15.36
C PHE A 510 50.06 -27.46 -16.35
N GLN A 511 50.45 -26.65 -17.36
CA GLN A 511 51.49 -26.99 -18.34
C GLN A 511 52.84 -27.26 -17.67
N ALA A 512 53.23 -26.43 -16.69
CA ALA A 512 54.47 -26.61 -15.93
C ALA A 512 54.43 -27.96 -15.15
N SER A 513 53.33 -28.24 -14.46
CA SER A 513 53.14 -29.50 -13.74
C SER A 513 53.19 -30.72 -14.67
N ALA A 514 52.59 -30.63 -15.86
CA ALA A 514 52.62 -31.69 -16.88
C ALA A 514 54.03 -31.94 -17.42
N ARG A 515 54.83 -30.88 -17.63
CA ARG A 515 56.23 -31.00 -18.03
C ARG A 515 57.06 -31.68 -16.94
N MET A 516 56.90 -31.28 -15.66
CA MET A 516 57.58 -31.90 -14.51
C MET A 516 57.31 -33.41 -14.41
N ILE A 517 56.06 -33.84 -14.61
CA ILE A 517 55.66 -35.27 -14.60
C ILE A 517 56.33 -36.00 -15.75
N ARG A 518 56.37 -35.40 -16.97
CA ARG A 518 57.04 -36.01 -18.12
C ARG A 518 58.56 -36.15 -17.86
N THR A 519 59.21 -35.11 -17.37
CA THR A 519 60.64 -35.19 -17.02
C THR A 519 60.90 -36.23 -15.94
N ALA A 520 60.07 -36.37 -14.93
CA ALA A 520 60.18 -37.39 -13.90
C ALA A 520 59.99 -38.82 -14.48
N ALA A 521 59.05 -39.00 -15.43
CA ALA A 521 58.85 -40.25 -16.13
C ALA A 521 60.04 -40.63 -17.02
N ASP A 522 60.59 -39.66 -17.74
CA ASP A 522 61.81 -39.84 -18.58
C ASP A 522 63.00 -40.25 -17.72
N LEU A 523 63.20 -39.62 -16.54
CA LEU A 523 64.25 -39.98 -15.59
C LEU A 523 64.06 -41.41 -15.02
N LEU A 524 62.84 -41.79 -14.69
CA LEU A 524 62.50 -43.15 -14.23
C LEU A 524 62.80 -44.20 -15.31
N GLU A 525 62.44 -43.91 -16.56
CA GLU A 525 62.74 -44.78 -17.69
C GLU A 525 64.28 -44.92 -17.90
N MET A 526 65.02 -43.81 -17.75
CA MET A 526 66.47 -43.83 -17.83
C MET A 526 67.10 -44.72 -16.71
N ILE A 527 66.56 -44.60 -15.47
CA ILE A 527 67.05 -45.41 -14.34
C ILE A 527 66.73 -46.91 -14.57
N THR A 528 65.50 -47.21 -15.07
CA THR A 528 65.13 -48.61 -15.35
C THR A 528 65.88 -49.22 -16.53
N ARG A 529 66.46 -48.46 -17.44
CA ARG A 529 67.37 -48.95 -18.49
C ARG A 529 68.83 -49.12 -18.02
N LEU A 530 69.21 -48.53 -16.90
CA LEU A 530 70.55 -48.65 -16.32
C LEU A 530 70.67 -49.76 -15.28
N LEU A 531 69.56 -50.36 -14.83
CA LEU A 531 69.44 -51.56 -14.02
C LEU A 531 69.22 -52.80 -14.90
#